data_b83c8f9dad3e0a7f74b9a9fc1291cfe8
#
_entry.id   b83c8f9dad3e0a7f74b9a9fc1291cfe8
#
_cell.length_a   1.000
_cell.length_b   1.000
_cell.length_c   1.000
_cell.angle_alpha   90.00
_cell.angle_beta   90.00
_cell.angle_gamma   90.00
#
_symmetry.space_group_name_H-M   'P 1'
#
loop_
_entity.id
_entity.type
_entity.pdbx_description
1 polymer ?
#
loop_
_entity_poly.entity_id
_entity_poly.type
_entity_poly.pdbx_seq_one_letter_code
_entity_poly.pdbx_strand_id
1 'polypeptide(L)'
;FMEVSVDELIRPLIKRYAIQFIHHQTKLHYEKSEAVILTDAKWASIMIEQILNNALKYARGKDVWITFDENTKKLSIRDNGIGINASDLPKIFDKGFSGYNGRISEKSSGIGLYIVSTISKRLGHKVSATSTLNDGSIFT
;
A
#
# COMPACT_ATOMS: atom_id res chain seq x y z
N PHE A 1 -15.80 -14.42 5.61
CA PHE A 1 -15.95 -13.37 4.58
C PHE A 1 -17.32 -12.74 4.69
N MET A 2 -17.38 -11.44 4.52
CA MET A 2 -18.61 -10.67 4.55
C MET A 2 -18.49 -9.48 3.59
N GLU A 3 -19.61 -8.84 3.31
CA GLU A 3 -19.59 -7.61 2.54
C GLU A 3 -19.04 -6.47 3.40
N VAL A 4 -18.05 -5.76 2.88
CA VAL A 4 -17.34 -4.71 3.59
C VAL A 4 -17.29 -3.47 2.71
N SER A 5 -17.60 -2.31 3.29
CA SER A 5 -17.45 -1.03 2.61
C SER A 5 -15.98 -0.70 2.44
N VAL A 6 -15.59 -0.36 1.22
CA VAL A 6 -14.21 0.08 0.94
C VAL A 6 -13.86 1.31 1.78
N ASP A 7 -14.77 2.26 1.89
CA ASP A 7 -14.55 3.47 2.68
C ASP A 7 -14.35 3.16 4.16
N GLU A 8 -15.09 2.19 4.69
CA GLU A 8 -14.95 1.77 6.09
C GLU A 8 -13.62 1.06 6.37
N LEU A 9 -13.00 0.46 5.36
CA LEU A 9 -11.66 -0.11 5.49
C LEU A 9 -10.59 0.98 5.51
N ILE A 10 -10.73 1.98 4.66
CA ILE A 10 -9.66 2.94 4.37
C ILE A 10 -9.68 4.11 5.36
N ARG A 11 -10.84 4.66 5.65
CA ARG A 11 -10.96 5.87 6.47
C ARG A 11 -10.33 5.74 7.86
N PRO A 12 -10.51 4.64 8.61
CA PRO A 12 -9.87 4.49 9.91
C PRO A 12 -8.33 4.48 9.82
N LEU A 13 -7.79 3.93 8.74
CA LEU A 13 -6.34 3.91 8.52
C LEU A 13 -5.81 5.31 8.22
N ILE A 14 -6.54 6.10 7.44
CA ILE A 14 -6.17 7.48 7.18
C ILE A 14 -6.12 8.27 8.49
N LYS A 15 -7.11 8.09 9.37
CA LYS A 15 -7.14 8.76 10.67
C LYS A 15 -5.98 8.33 11.55
N ARG A 16 -5.66 7.04 11.56
CA ARG A 16 -4.58 6.49 12.37
C ARG A 16 -3.22 7.05 11.98
N TYR A 17 -3.00 7.25 10.68
CA TYR A 17 -1.70 7.68 10.16
C TYR A 17 -1.64 9.17 9.80
N ALA A 18 -2.69 9.94 10.10
CA ALA A 18 -2.75 11.37 9.74
C ALA A 18 -1.55 12.14 10.28
N ILE A 19 -1.16 11.90 11.53
CA ILE A 19 -0.03 12.59 12.14
C ILE A 19 1.28 12.25 11.43
N GLN A 20 1.45 10.99 11.02
CA GLN A 20 2.65 10.56 10.32
C GLN A 20 2.73 11.17 8.92
N PHE A 21 1.61 11.31 8.21
CA PHE A 21 1.58 12.00 6.93
C PHE A 21 2.03 13.46 7.08
N ILE A 22 1.51 14.14 8.08
CA ILE A 22 1.89 15.53 8.36
C ILE A 22 3.38 15.62 8.71
N HIS A 23 3.84 14.74 9.57
CA HIS A 23 5.22 14.72 10.05
C HIS A 23 6.22 14.45 8.91
N HIS A 24 5.86 13.58 7.97
CA HIS A 24 6.67 13.28 6.80
C HIS A 24 6.50 14.29 5.68
N GLN A 25 5.61 15.29 5.84
CA GLN A 25 5.25 16.26 4.80
C GLN A 25 4.73 15.56 3.54
N THR A 26 4.05 14.44 3.72
CA THR A 26 3.45 13.67 2.64
C THR A 26 1.98 14.05 2.53
N LYS A 27 1.53 14.39 1.32
CA LYS A 27 0.14 14.72 1.05
C LYS A 27 -0.63 13.47 0.66
N LEU A 28 -1.74 13.22 1.35
CA LEU A 28 -2.62 12.11 1.03
C LEU A 28 -3.83 12.61 0.27
N HIS A 29 -4.09 11.96 -0.87
CA HIS A 29 -5.27 12.20 -1.68
C HIS A 29 -6.12 10.93 -1.67
N TYR A 30 -7.31 11.01 -1.12
CA TYR A 30 -8.21 9.89 -1.04
C TYR A 30 -9.52 10.23 -1.75
N GLU A 31 -9.86 9.42 -2.74
CA GLU A 31 -11.14 9.53 -3.43
C GLU A 31 -12.09 8.51 -2.81
N LYS A 32 -13.13 9.02 -2.13
CA LYS A 32 -14.12 8.17 -1.46
C LYS A 32 -14.84 7.29 -2.46
N SER A 33 -14.99 6.02 -2.12
CA SER A 33 -15.78 5.06 -2.89
C SER A 33 -16.93 4.53 -2.04
N GLU A 34 -18.10 4.35 -2.66
CA GLU A 34 -19.24 3.73 -1.99
C GLU A 34 -19.32 2.24 -2.29
N ALA A 35 -18.31 1.69 -2.93
CA ALA A 35 -18.27 0.28 -3.29
C ALA A 35 -18.22 -0.62 -2.06
N VAL A 36 -18.76 -1.82 -2.23
CA VAL A 36 -18.74 -2.88 -1.23
C VAL A 36 -18.03 -4.08 -1.84
N ILE A 37 -17.13 -4.71 -1.08
CA ILE A 37 -16.39 -5.88 -1.55
C ILE A 37 -16.61 -7.04 -0.58
N LEU A 38 -16.46 -8.26 -1.08
CA LEU A 38 -16.53 -9.47 -0.27
C LEU A 38 -15.13 -9.81 0.22
N THR A 39 -14.88 -9.66 1.52
CA THR A 39 -13.57 -9.90 2.09
C THR A 39 -13.64 -10.08 3.60
N ASP A 40 -12.50 -10.38 4.21
CA ASP A 40 -12.34 -10.33 5.66
C ASP A 40 -11.81 -8.95 6.04
N ALA A 41 -12.61 -8.18 6.75
CA ALA A 41 -12.29 -6.77 7.07
C ALA A 41 -10.99 -6.64 7.86
N LYS A 42 -10.76 -7.51 8.82
CA LYS A 42 -9.55 -7.44 9.66
C LYS A 42 -8.28 -7.66 8.85
N TRP A 43 -8.26 -8.74 8.06
CA TRP A 43 -7.06 -9.09 7.30
C TRP A 43 -6.85 -8.14 6.12
N ALA A 44 -7.94 -7.71 5.45
CA ALA A 44 -7.83 -6.71 4.40
C ALA A 44 -7.29 -5.38 4.92
N SER A 45 -7.73 -4.96 6.11
CA SER A 45 -7.23 -3.75 6.75
C SER A 45 -5.72 -3.84 7.03
N ILE A 46 -5.25 -4.99 7.53
CA ILE A 46 -3.82 -5.20 7.77
C ILE A 46 -3.03 -5.11 6.47
N MET A 47 -3.55 -5.70 5.40
CA MET A 47 -2.90 -5.67 4.09
C MET A 47 -2.76 -4.25 3.56
N ILE A 48 -3.83 -3.46 3.62
CA ILE A 48 -3.82 -2.06 3.18
C ILE A 48 -2.86 -1.25 4.05
N GLU A 49 -2.86 -1.49 5.35
CA GLU A 49 -1.97 -0.80 6.29
C GLU A 49 -0.50 -1.01 5.95
N GLN A 50 -0.11 -2.23 5.59
CA GLN A 50 1.28 -2.51 5.21
C GLN A 50 1.70 -1.74 3.95
N ILE A 51 0.81 -1.68 2.96
CA ILE A 51 1.07 -0.92 1.74
C ILE A 51 1.17 0.57 2.03
N LEU A 52 0.29 1.08 2.88
CA LEU A 52 0.28 2.49 3.27
C LEU A 52 1.56 2.86 4.02
N ASN A 53 2.03 2.01 4.92
CA ASN A 53 3.31 2.20 5.61
C ASN A 53 4.47 2.25 4.63
N ASN A 54 4.43 1.40 3.61
CA ASN A 54 5.46 1.39 2.57
C ASN A 54 5.47 2.72 1.81
N ALA A 55 4.29 3.25 1.48
CA ALA A 55 4.18 4.54 0.82
C ALA A 55 4.75 5.66 1.69
N LEU A 56 4.47 5.64 2.99
CA LEU A 56 5.01 6.64 3.92
C LEU A 56 6.53 6.61 3.99
N LYS A 57 7.15 5.43 3.88
CA LYS A 57 8.61 5.32 3.89
C LYS A 57 9.25 5.95 2.67
N TYR A 58 8.66 5.72 1.49
CA TYR A 58 9.30 6.03 0.22
C TYR A 58 8.73 7.26 -0.49
N ALA A 59 7.69 7.87 0.07
CA ALA A 59 7.06 9.07 -0.50
C ALA A 59 7.18 10.28 0.44
N ARG A 60 8.22 10.33 1.26
CA ARG A 60 8.44 11.46 2.17
C ARG A 60 8.56 12.77 1.38
N GLY A 61 7.76 13.77 1.74
CA GLY A 61 7.72 15.03 1.03
C GLY A 61 7.03 14.98 -0.31
N LYS A 62 6.37 13.87 -0.63
CA LYS A 62 5.70 13.65 -1.91
C LYS A 62 4.21 13.39 -1.69
N ASP A 63 3.55 12.86 -2.70
CA ASP A 63 2.10 12.63 -2.65
C ASP A 63 1.78 11.14 -2.67
N VAL A 64 0.67 10.78 -2.03
CA VAL A 64 0.10 9.43 -2.05
C VAL A 64 -1.36 9.55 -2.45
N TRP A 65 -1.79 8.72 -3.38
CA TRP A 65 -3.16 8.65 -3.85
C TRP A 65 -3.74 7.28 -3.55
N ILE A 66 -4.94 7.26 -2.96
CA ILE A 66 -5.71 6.04 -2.73
C ILE A 66 -6.98 6.13 -3.55
N THR A 67 -7.16 5.23 -4.49
CA THR A 67 -8.33 5.18 -5.36
C THR A 67 -8.87 3.77 -5.47
N PHE A 68 -10.17 3.63 -5.72
CA PHE A 68 -10.81 2.36 -5.95
C PHE A 68 -11.64 2.42 -7.23
N ASP A 69 -11.33 1.52 -8.16
CA ASP A 69 -12.07 1.39 -9.42
C ASP A 69 -13.22 0.41 -9.22
N GLU A 70 -14.43 0.91 -9.23
CA GLU A 70 -15.63 0.09 -9.01
C GLU A 70 -15.91 -0.90 -10.14
N ASN A 71 -15.46 -0.59 -11.36
CA ASN A 71 -15.66 -1.48 -12.50
C ASN A 71 -14.76 -2.70 -12.46
N THR A 72 -13.49 -2.51 -12.14
CA THR A 72 -12.50 -3.60 -12.07
C THR A 72 -12.32 -4.14 -10.66
N LYS A 73 -12.90 -3.48 -9.67
CA LYS A 73 -12.76 -3.79 -8.23
C LYS A 73 -11.30 -3.83 -7.80
N LYS A 74 -10.55 -2.82 -8.22
CA LYS A 74 -9.13 -2.67 -7.88
C LYS A 74 -8.92 -1.48 -6.98
N LEU A 75 -8.28 -1.74 -5.84
CA LEU A 75 -7.80 -0.70 -4.95
C LEU A 75 -6.35 -0.38 -5.33
N SER A 76 -6.07 0.88 -5.59
CA SER A 76 -4.73 1.33 -5.95
C SER A 76 -4.22 2.30 -4.92
N ILE A 77 -2.98 2.07 -4.46
CA ILE A 77 -2.25 2.99 -3.60
C ILE A 77 -1.01 3.39 -4.38
N ARG A 78 -1.00 4.64 -4.82
CA ARG A 78 0.05 5.17 -5.67
C ARG A 78 0.81 6.26 -4.95
N ASP A 79 2.12 6.29 -5.12
CA ASP A 79 2.95 7.41 -4.67
C ASP A 79 3.83 7.92 -5.80
N ASN A 80 4.38 9.11 -5.64
CA ASN A 80 5.34 9.69 -6.57
C ASN A 80 6.72 9.85 -5.93
N GLY A 81 7.04 8.95 -5.01
CA GLY A 81 8.31 8.94 -4.29
C GLY A 81 9.47 8.37 -5.10
N ILE A 82 10.41 7.75 -4.41
CA ILE A 82 11.66 7.28 -5.04
C ILE A 82 11.49 6.08 -5.97
N GLY A 83 10.37 5.35 -5.87
CA GLY A 83 10.13 4.18 -6.70
C GLY A 83 10.95 2.97 -6.27
N ILE A 84 10.85 1.92 -7.08
CA ILE A 84 11.52 0.64 -6.85
C ILE A 84 12.38 0.31 -8.06
N ASN A 85 13.62 -0.12 -7.81
CA ASN A 85 14.50 -0.55 -8.89
C ASN A 85 13.89 -1.74 -9.64
N ALA A 86 13.97 -1.76 -10.96
CA ALA A 86 13.39 -2.80 -11.79
C ALA A 86 13.91 -4.20 -11.43
N SER A 87 15.18 -4.31 -11.03
CA SER A 87 15.74 -5.59 -10.62
C SER A 87 15.17 -6.11 -9.30
N ASP A 88 14.68 -5.22 -8.44
CA ASP A 88 14.09 -5.57 -7.15
C ASP A 88 12.60 -5.89 -7.25
N LEU A 89 11.92 -5.34 -8.24
CA LEU A 89 10.46 -5.41 -8.34
C LEU A 89 9.90 -6.83 -8.26
N PRO A 90 10.46 -7.85 -8.91
CA PRO A 90 9.95 -9.22 -8.78
C PRO A 90 10.12 -9.83 -7.38
N LYS A 91 10.94 -9.24 -6.54
CA LYS A 91 11.31 -9.79 -5.23
C LYS A 91 10.70 -9.05 -4.05
N ILE A 92 9.95 -7.97 -4.29
CA ILE A 92 9.50 -7.09 -3.20
C ILE A 92 8.56 -7.76 -2.22
N PHE A 93 7.89 -8.83 -2.62
CA PHE A 93 6.99 -9.58 -1.75
C PHE A 93 7.67 -10.75 -1.05
N ASP A 94 8.95 -10.99 -1.30
CA ASP A 94 9.70 -12.06 -0.65
C ASP A 94 9.98 -11.73 0.80
N LYS A 95 9.99 -12.77 1.64
CA LYS A 95 10.23 -12.61 3.07
C LYS A 95 11.65 -12.06 3.31
N GLY A 96 11.72 -10.99 4.11
CA GLY A 96 12.98 -10.41 4.51
C GLY A 96 13.66 -9.57 3.43
N PHE A 97 13.04 -9.43 2.24
CA PHE A 97 13.63 -8.61 1.18
C PHE A 97 13.47 -7.12 1.49
N SER A 98 14.55 -6.36 1.49
CA SER A 98 14.51 -4.91 1.68
C SER A 98 15.07 -4.11 0.49
N GLY A 99 15.74 -4.75 -0.45
CA GLY A 99 16.22 -4.14 -1.67
C GLY A 99 17.10 -2.91 -1.48
N TYR A 100 17.42 -2.22 -2.58
CA TYR A 100 18.21 -1.00 -2.55
C TYR A 100 17.51 0.12 -1.78
N ASN A 101 16.23 0.34 -2.05
CA ASN A 101 15.46 1.38 -1.38
C ASN A 101 15.28 1.08 0.11
N GLY A 102 15.18 -0.20 0.47
CA GLY A 102 15.09 -0.62 1.85
C GLY A 102 16.36 -0.36 2.66
N ARG A 103 17.50 -0.32 1.99
CA ARG A 103 18.78 0.00 2.65
C ARG A 103 18.90 1.46 3.01
N ILE A 104 18.20 2.34 2.30
CA ILE A 104 18.18 3.77 2.59
C ILE A 104 17.32 4.03 3.83
N SER A 105 16.30 3.20 4.05
CA SER A 105 15.44 3.29 5.22
C SER A 105 15.92 2.31 6.28
N GLU A 106 16.47 2.82 7.37
CA GLU A 106 16.97 2.02 8.49
C GLU A 106 15.91 1.16 9.18
N LYS A 107 14.63 1.50 8.96
CA LYS A 107 13.51 0.83 9.62
C LYS A 107 12.84 -0.24 8.79
N SER A 108 13.32 -0.51 7.58
CA SER A 108 12.72 -1.51 6.73
C SER A 108 13.12 -2.91 7.16
N SER A 109 12.15 -3.72 7.58
CA SER A 109 12.37 -5.11 7.96
C SER A 109 12.21 -6.09 6.78
N GLY A 110 11.62 -5.63 5.68
CA GLY A 110 11.32 -6.48 4.53
C GLY A 110 10.17 -7.46 4.78
N ILE A 111 9.43 -7.30 5.87
CA ILE A 111 8.34 -8.21 6.24
C ILE A 111 6.99 -7.69 5.78
N GLY A 112 6.80 -6.37 5.71
CA GLY A 112 5.50 -5.78 5.41
C GLY A 112 4.87 -6.27 4.11
N LEU A 113 5.61 -6.22 3.00
CA LEU A 113 5.09 -6.67 1.71
C LEU A 113 4.96 -8.19 1.62
N TYR A 114 5.79 -8.94 2.35
CA TYR A 114 5.62 -10.38 2.47
C TYR A 114 4.28 -10.71 3.16
N ILE A 115 3.93 -9.98 4.20
CA ILE A 115 2.63 -10.12 4.88
C ILE A 115 1.49 -9.85 3.90
N VAL A 116 1.60 -8.80 3.07
CA VAL A 116 0.61 -8.49 2.05
C VAL A 116 0.41 -9.68 1.10
N SER A 117 1.50 -10.26 0.60
CA SER A 117 1.44 -11.41 -0.28
C SER A 117 0.77 -12.61 0.38
N THR A 118 1.12 -12.90 1.63
CA THR A 118 0.56 -14.02 2.38
C THR A 118 -0.95 -13.85 2.58
N ILE A 119 -1.37 -12.67 3.00
CA ILE A 119 -2.79 -12.39 3.24
C ILE A 119 -3.58 -12.43 1.94
N SER A 120 -3.04 -11.84 0.86
CA SER A 120 -3.73 -11.80 -0.42
C SER A 120 -4.03 -13.21 -0.94
N LYS A 121 -3.08 -14.12 -0.79
CA LYS A 121 -3.27 -15.52 -1.20
C LYS A 121 -4.36 -16.20 -0.39
N ARG A 122 -4.39 -15.97 0.91
CA ARG A 122 -5.40 -16.57 1.79
C ARG A 122 -6.80 -16.02 1.53
N LEU A 123 -6.91 -14.76 1.19
CA LEU A 123 -8.19 -14.13 0.90
C LEU A 123 -8.66 -14.35 -0.54
N GLY A 124 -7.80 -14.89 -1.40
CA GLY A 124 -8.12 -15.05 -2.81
C GLY A 124 -8.06 -13.75 -3.59
N HIS A 125 -7.43 -12.72 -3.03
CA HIS A 125 -7.20 -11.45 -3.74
C HIS A 125 -5.84 -11.48 -4.43
N LYS A 126 -5.72 -10.67 -5.47
CA LYS A 126 -4.45 -10.51 -6.17
C LYS A 126 -3.83 -9.17 -5.79
N VAL A 127 -2.53 -9.18 -5.59
CA VAL A 127 -1.78 -7.95 -5.36
C VAL A 127 -0.66 -7.86 -6.39
N SER A 128 -0.45 -6.66 -6.92
CA SER A 128 0.63 -6.40 -7.88
C SER A 128 1.20 -5.02 -7.63
N ALA A 129 2.39 -4.80 -8.13
CA ALA A 129 3.06 -3.51 -8.03
C ALA A 129 3.73 -3.17 -9.35
N THR A 130 3.66 -1.90 -9.71
CA THR A 130 4.44 -1.35 -10.82
C THR A 130 5.20 -0.14 -10.28
N SER A 131 6.40 0.07 -10.78
CA SER A 131 7.23 1.16 -10.29
C SER A 131 8.31 1.52 -11.30
N THR A 132 8.70 2.80 -11.28
CA THR A 132 9.86 3.30 -11.98
C THR A 132 10.69 4.09 -10.98
N LEU A 133 11.99 3.88 -10.97
CA LEU A 133 12.88 4.55 -10.03
C LEU A 133 12.76 6.07 -10.20
N ASN A 134 12.58 6.79 -9.09
CA ASN A 134 12.36 8.24 -9.01
C ASN A 134 11.00 8.72 -9.53
N ASP A 135 10.12 7.84 -10.02
CA ASP A 135 8.76 8.21 -10.46
C ASP A 135 7.67 7.66 -9.54
N GLY A 136 8.04 6.90 -8.53
CA GLY A 136 7.08 6.38 -7.56
C GLY A 136 6.62 4.96 -7.85
N SER A 137 5.60 4.53 -7.12
CA SER A 137 5.10 3.16 -7.16
C SER A 137 3.58 3.10 -7.13
N ILE A 138 3.00 2.05 -7.70
CA ILE A 138 1.56 1.77 -7.65
C ILE A 138 1.38 0.33 -7.17
N PHE A 139 0.63 0.15 -6.08
CA PHE A 139 0.23 -1.16 -5.57
C PHE A 139 -1.26 -1.35 -5.84
N THR A 140 -1.63 -2.47 -6.40
CA THR A 140 -3.01 -2.76 -6.81
C THR A 140 -3.48 -4.10 -6.31
#